data_e403945f408f76a3d328e90b223360fb
#
_entry.id   e403945f408f76a3d328e90b223360fb
#
_cell.length_a   1.000
_cell.length_b   1.000
_cell.length_c   1.000
_cell.angle_alpha   90.00
_cell.angle_beta   90.00
_cell.angle_gamma   90.00
#
_symmetry.space_group_name_H-M   'P 1'
#
loop_
_entity.id
_entity.type
_entity.pdbx_description
1 polymer ?
#
loop_
_entity_poly.entity_id
_entity_poly.type
_entity_poly.pdbx_seq_one_letter_code
_entity_poly.pdbx_strand_id
1 'polypeptide(L)'
;MNKKINISIVGTGLMGLQHIKAISKSKKANLHSIVDISNNAKNLSKKYKIPLYSNVDELLNSKNLDAVIVATPNQLHEKHTVSFLKKKIPVLLEKPISDNINSAKKIIGSANKNKTPLLIGYHRRHNSIVSKVKELIDKGKLGNIVSANVLCWLYKHKDYYKEKWRISKGGGPLGINLVHDIDMICYLLGSIKYVQAFTTNKTRKFAVEDTATISLIFNSGALCTLNLSDTIVAPWSYELTAGENPAYPITNQSAYMLSLIHI
;
A
#
# COMPACT_ATOMS: atom_id res chain seq x y z
N MET A 1 -26.87 -19.41 3.77
CA MET A 1 -26.12 -18.34 3.06
C MET A 1 -25.23 -17.62 4.06
N ASN A 2 -23.92 -17.51 3.82
CA ASN A 2 -23.06 -16.75 4.73
C ASN A 2 -23.47 -15.27 4.73
N LYS A 3 -23.68 -14.70 5.89
CA LYS A 3 -24.00 -13.27 6.09
C LYS A 3 -22.92 -12.40 5.43
N LYS A 4 -23.30 -11.44 4.59
CA LYS A 4 -22.35 -10.49 4.00
C LYS A 4 -21.80 -9.57 5.07
N ILE A 5 -20.53 -9.20 4.94
CA ILE A 5 -19.82 -8.29 5.86
C ILE A 5 -20.12 -6.85 5.44
N ASN A 6 -20.55 -6.03 6.39
CA ASN A 6 -20.81 -4.60 6.18
C ASN A 6 -19.54 -3.79 6.38
N ILE A 7 -19.03 -3.20 5.31
CA ILE A 7 -17.75 -2.47 5.28
C ILE A 7 -18.00 -1.00 4.95
N SER A 8 -17.44 -0.11 5.76
CA SER A 8 -17.43 1.34 5.49
C SER A 8 -16.08 1.81 4.97
N ILE A 9 -16.10 2.89 4.19
CA ILE A 9 -14.88 3.51 3.64
C ILE A 9 -14.70 4.88 4.27
N VAL A 10 -13.50 5.13 4.82
CA VAL A 10 -13.09 6.44 5.35
C VAL A 10 -12.08 7.05 4.39
N GLY A 11 -12.50 8.10 3.70
CA GLY A 11 -11.76 8.73 2.61
C GLY A 11 -12.18 8.18 1.24
N THR A 12 -12.71 9.04 0.36
CA THR A 12 -13.19 8.70 -0.98
C THR A 12 -12.30 9.23 -2.10
N GLY A 13 -11.01 9.41 -1.82
CA GLY A 13 -9.99 9.70 -2.81
C GLY A 13 -9.77 8.54 -3.79
N LEU A 14 -8.69 8.59 -4.56
CA LEU A 14 -8.40 7.59 -5.61
C LEU A 14 -8.52 6.15 -5.10
N MET A 15 -7.85 5.82 -3.97
CA MET A 15 -7.87 4.46 -3.42
C MET A 15 -9.23 4.11 -2.80
N GLY A 16 -9.86 5.05 -2.08
CA GLY A 16 -11.21 4.83 -1.55
C GLY A 16 -12.22 4.49 -2.64
N LEU A 17 -12.15 5.15 -3.80
CA LEU A 17 -12.97 4.83 -4.98
C LEU A 17 -12.72 3.41 -5.52
N GLN A 18 -11.47 2.93 -5.52
CA GLN A 18 -11.16 1.56 -5.93
C GLN A 18 -11.76 0.54 -4.95
N HIS A 19 -11.65 0.79 -3.65
CA HIS A 19 -12.29 -0.05 -2.63
C HIS A 19 -13.81 -0.07 -2.74
N ILE A 20 -14.46 1.09 -2.97
CA ILE A 20 -15.91 1.17 -3.22
C ILE A 20 -16.29 0.29 -4.40
N LYS A 21 -15.56 0.39 -5.53
CA LYS A 21 -15.81 -0.44 -6.72
C LYS A 21 -15.61 -1.94 -6.43
N ALA A 22 -14.59 -2.30 -5.67
CA ALA A 22 -14.32 -3.70 -5.31
C ALA A 22 -15.42 -4.28 -4.42
N ILE A 23 -15.85 -3.55 -3.38
CA ILE A 23 -16.93 -3.98 -2.49
C ILE A 23 -18.24 -4.09 -3.25
N SER A 24 -18.58 -3.12 -4.12
CA SER A 24 -19.83 -3.14 -4.87
C SER A 24 -19.98 -4.35 -5.82
N LYS A 25 -18.85 -4.93 -6.24
CA LYS A 25 -18.82 -6.17 -7.05
C LYS A 25 -18.74 -7.45 -6.20
N SER A 26 -18.52 -7.34 -4.90
CA SER A 26 -18.33 -8.49 -4.02
C SER A 26 -19.65 -9.21 -3.72
N LYS A 27 -19.61 -10.54 -3.76
CA LYS A 27 -20.72 -11.38 -3.27
C LYS A 27 -20.67 -11.59 -1.74
N LYS A 28 -19.54 -11.22 -1.08
CA LYS A 28 -19.27 -11.48 0.33
C LYS A 28 -19.37 -10.25 1.22
N ALA A 29 -19.42 -9.05 0.63
CA ALA A 29 -19.44 -7.79 1.37
C ALA A 29 -20.51 -6.84 0.84
N ASN A 30 -20.98 -5.95 1.71
CA ASN A 30 -21.84 -4.82 1.40
C ASN A 30 -21.08 -3.52 1.67
N LEU A 31 -21.22 -2.54 0.81
CA LEU A 31 -20.81 -1.17 1.11
C LEU A 31 -21.84 -0.56 2.08
N HIS A 32 -21.43 -0.41 3.34
CA HIS A 32 -22.31 0.06 4.40
C HIS A 32 -22.50 1.57 4.36
N SER A 33 -21.39 2.32 4.33
CA SER A 33 -21.39 3.78 4.33
C SER A 33 -20.05 4.34 3.90
N ILE A 34 -19.96 5.66 3.74
CA ILE A 34 -18.69 6.36 3.50
C ILE A 34 -18.55 7.53 4.47
N VAL A 35 -17.30 7.88 4.81
CA VAL A 35 -16.92 9.06 5.57
C VAL A 35 -16.04 9.94 4.71
N ASP A 36 -16.49 11.13 4.37
CA ASP A 36 -15.72 12.11 3.60
C ASP A 36 -16.41 13.48 3.64
N ILE A 37 -15.64 14.55 3.51
CA ILE A 37 -16.14 15.94 3.49
C ILE A 37 -16.25 16.51 2.08
N SER A 38 -15.78 15.79 1.05
CA SER A 38 -15.75 16.27 -0.33
C SER A 38 -17.14 16.29 -0.98
N ASN A 39 -17.34 17.20 -1.92
CA ASN A 39 -18.58 17.24 -2.69
C ASN A 39 -18.79 15.97 -3.52
N ASN A 40 -17.71 15.32 -3.96
CA ASN A 40 -17.81 14.07 -4.70
C ASN A 40 -18.41 12.93 -3.85
N ALA A 41 -18.18 12.93 -2.55
CA ALA A 41 -18.74 11.93 -1.64
C ALA A 41 -20.27 11.97 -1.60
N LYS A 42 -20.89 13.14 -1.75
CA LYS A 42 -22.35 13.28 -1.86
C LYS A 42 -22.90 12.55 -3.09
N ASN A 43 -22.20 12.66 -4.21
CA ASN A 43 -22.57 11.97 -5.44
C ASN A 43 -22.43 10.44 -5.31
N LEU A 44 -21.37 9.99 -4.63
CA LEU A 44 -21.15 8.57 -4.35
C LEU A 44 -22.23 8.00 -3.42
N SER A 45 -22.56 8.71 -2.33
CA SER A 45 -23.64 8.33 -1.42
C SER A 45 -24.98 8.15 -2.16
N LYS A 46 -25.36 9.11 -3.01
CA LYS A 46 -26.56 9.02 -3.85
C LYS A 46 -26.48 7.84 -4.83
N LYS A 47 -25.34 7.69 -5.55
CA LYS A 47 -25.14 6.63 -6.55
C LYS A 47 -25.27 5.22 -5.94
N TYR A 48 -24.64 4.99 -4.78
CA TYR A 48 -24.64 3.68 -4.13
C TYR A 48 -25.77 3.51 -3.12
N LYS A 49 -26.60 4.55 -2.88
CA LYS A 49 -27.73 4.58 -1.93
C LYS A 49 -27.27 4.19 -0.51
N ILE A 50 -26.18 4.78 -0.04
CA ILE A 50 -25.56 4.51 1.25
C ILE A 50 -25.42 5.80 2.08
N PRO A 51 -25.39 5.70 3.41
CA PRO A 51 -25.12 6.85 4.29
C PRO A 51 -23.76 7.50 4.01
N LEU A 52 -23.73 8.82 4.10
CA LEU A 52 -22.52 9.64 4.12
C LEU A 52 -22.41 10.28 5.50
N TYR A 53 -21.27 10.08 6.14
CA TYR A 53 -20.90 10.73 7.40
C TYR A 53 -19.82 11.79 7.15
N SER A 54 -19.81 12.84 7.95
CA SER A 54 -18.83 13.92 7.85
C SER A 54 -17.53 13.64 8.61
N ASN A 55 -17.60 12.75 9.60
CA ASN A 55 -16.47 12.38 10.45
C ASN A 55 -16.57 10.93 10.94
N VAL A 56 -15.45 10.46 11.51
CA VAL A 56 -15.33 9.08 12.03
C VAL A 56 -16.21 8.83 13.24
N ASP A 57 -16.44 9.84 14.09
CA ASP A 57 -17.20 9.68 15.32
C ASP A 57 -18.68 9.39 15.02
N GLU A 58 -19.25 10.01 13.97
CA GLU A 58 -20.59 9.68 13.48
C GLU A 58 -20.67 8.23 13.01
N LEU A 59 -19.68 7.74 12.27
CA LEU A 59 -19.64 6.35 11.82
C LEU A 59 -19.52 5.37 12.99
N LEU A 60 -18.72 5.69 14.02
CA LEU A 60 -18.54 4.84 15.20
C LEU A 60 -19.84 4.63 16.01
N ASN A 61 -20.81 5.54 15.87
CA ASN A 61 -22.14 5.44 16.47
C ASN A 61 -23.15 4.70 15.58
N SER A 62 -22.75 4.29 14.36
CA SER A 62 -23.63 3.55 13.45
C SER A 62 -23.79 2.09 13.90
N LYS A 63 -24.95 1.51 13.55
CA LYS A 63 -25.23 0.09 13.81
C LYS A 63 -24.74 -0.77 12.65
N ASN A 64 -24.46 -2.04 12.94
CA ASN A 64 -24.15 -3.08 11.96
C ASN A 64 -22.87 -2.83 11.10
N LEU A 65 -21.89 -2.16 11.64
CA LEU A 65 -20.58 -1.99 11.03
C LEU A 65 -19.68 -3.18 11.43
N ASP A 66 -19.29 -4.00 10.47
CA ASP A 66 -18.46 -5.18 10.73
C ASP A 66 -16.95 -4.91 10.50
N ALA A 67 -16.59 -4.00 9.59
CA ALA A 67 -15.21 -3.63 9.31
C ALA A 67 -15.12 -2.25 8.63
N VAL A 68 -13.92 -1.67 8.59
CA VAL A 68 -13.68 -0.40 7.94
C VAL A 68 -12.42 -0.45 7.07
N ILE A 69 -12.44 0.29 5.96
CA ILE A 69 -11.25 0.59 5.17
C ILE A 69 -10.92 2.07 5.36
N VAL A 70 -9.69 2.36 5.81
CA VAL A 70 -9.18 3.72 6.00
C VAL A 70 -8.28 4.07 4.81
N ALA A 71 -8.72 5.01 3.98
CA ALA A 71 -8.05 5.47 2.76
C ALA A 71 -7.93 7.00 2.74
N THR A 72 -7.68 7.59 3.88
CA THR A 72 -7.46 9.02 4.09
C THR A 72 -5.99 9.40 3.83
N PRO A 73 -5.63 10.70 3.82
CA PRO A 73 -4.23 11.11 3.84
C PRO A 73 -3.46 10.52 5.02
N ASN A 74 -2.18 10.19 4.79
CA ASN A 74 -1.32 9.45 5.74
C ASN A 74 -1.26 10.05 7.15
N GLN A 75 -1.33 11.38 7.26
CA GLN A 75 -1.32 12.12 8.52
C GLN A 75 -2.56 11.83 9.40
N LEU A 76 -3.65 11.36 8.79
CA LEU A 76 -4.89 11.02 9.49
C LEU A 76 -4.99 9.53 9.83
N HIS A 77 -4.07 8.69 9.34
CA HIS A 77 -4.10 7.25 9.53
C HIS A 77 -4.12 6.85 11.00
N GLU A 78 -3.24 7.44 11.85
CA GLU A 78 -3.21 7.15 13.28
C GLU A 78 -4.57 7.45 13.92
N LYS A 79 -5.04 8.69 13.78
CA LYS A 79 -6.29 9.15 14.42
C LYS A 79 -7.46 8.25 14.04
N HIS A 80 -7.67 8.03 12.75
CA HIS A 80 -8.83 7.29 12.28
C HIS A 80 -8.74 5.80 12.64
N THR A 81 -7.59 5.17 12.38
CA THR A 81 -7.40 3.74 12.61
C THR A 81 -7.52 3.37 14.09
N VAL A 82 -6.85 4.13 14.97
CA VAL A 82 -6.88 3.87 16.42
C VAL A 82 -8.31 3.99 16.98
N SER A 83 -9.13 4.91 16.46
CA SER A 83 -10.52 5.06 16.88
C SER A 83 -11.33 3.77 16.63
N PHE A 84 -11.18 3.15 15.47
CA PHE A 84 -11.87 1.89 15.15
C PHE A 84 -11.29 0.70 15.93
N LEU A 85 -9.98 0.60 16.04
CA LEU A 85 -9.33 -0.49 16.78
C LEU A 85 -9.73 -0.52 18.26
N LYS A 86 -9.86 0.65 18.91
CA LYS A 86 -10.39 0.78 20.29
C LYS A 86 -11.82 0.27 20.43
N LYS A 87 -12.63 0.37 19.39
CA LYS A 87 -14.00 -0.15 19.33
C LYS A 87 -14.07 -1.61 18.86
N LYS A 88 -12.93 -2.27 18.71
CA LYS A 88 -12.79 -3.65 18.22
C LYS A 88 -13.38 -3.86 16.82
N ILE A 89 -13.35 -2.83 15.99
CA ILE A 89 -13.75 -2.88 14.59
C ILE A 89 -12.51 -3.18 13.74
N PRO A 90 -12.47 -4.29 12.98
CA PRO A 90 -11.38 -4.64 12.07
C PRO A 90 -11.11 -3.54 11.05
N VAL A 91 -9.83 -3.28 10.78
CA VAL A 91 -9.40 -2.21 9.87
C VAL A 91 -8.52 -2.76 8.75
N LEU A 92 -8.85 -2.42 7.51
CA LEU A 92 -7.89 -2.40 6.41
C LEU A 92 -7.42 -0.94 6.27
N LEU A 93 -6.14 -0.71 6.52
CA LEU A 93 -5.52 0.62 6.42
C LEU A 93 -4.71 0.72 5.13
N GLU A 94 -4.93 1.77 4.34
CA GLU A 94 -4.12 2.05 3.17
C GLU A 94 -2.65 2.31 3.53
N LYS A 95 -1.78 1.99 2.59
CA LYS A 95 -0.33 2.21 2.72
C LYS A 95 0.03 3.70 2.46
N PRO A 96 1.12 4.18 3.04
CA PRO A 96 1.90 3.56 4.12
C PRO A 96 1.10 3.55 5.43
N ILE A 97 1.49 2.69 6.38
CA ILE A 97 0.78 2.58 7.67
C ILE A 97 0.63 3.94 8.37
N SER A 98 1.62 4.82 8.22
CA SER A 98 1.61 6.19 8.73
C SER A 98 2.73 7.00 8.03
N ASP A 99 2.74 8.30 8.27
CA ASP A 99 3.77 9.26 7.84
C ASP A 99 5.02 9.27 8.74
N ASN A 100 4.95 8.59 9.90
CA ASN A 100 6.07 8.51 10.84
C ASN A 100 6.02 7.24 11.71
N ILE A 101 7.20 6.87 12.26
CA ILE A 101 7.38 5.64 13.03
C ILE A 101 6.57 5.65 14.34
N ASN A 102 6.45 6.77 15.02
CA ASN A 102 5.74 6.85 16.29
C ASN A 102 4.24 6.58 16.11
N SER A 103 3.63 7.18 15.09
CA SER A 103 2.25 6.94 14.71
C SER A 103 2.02 5.48 14.29
N ALA A 104 2.96 4.90 13.51
CA ALA A 104 2.90 3.49 13.14
C ALA A 104 2.92 2.56 14.37
N LYS A 105 3.83 2.81 15.33
CA LYS A 105 3.88 2.05 16.60
C LYS A 105 2.59 2.16 17.41
N LYS A 106 1.95 3.34 17.47
CA LYS A 106 0.66 3.52 18.16
C LYS A 106 -0.46 2.74 17.49
N ILE A 107 -0.51 2.73 16.15
CA ILE A 107 -1.49 1.94 15.39
C ILE A 107 -1.33 0.46 15.72
N ILE A 108 -0.12 -0.09 15.58
CA ILE A 108 0.19 -1.50 15.87
C ILE A 108 -0.10 -1.82 17.34
N GLY A 109 0.35 -0.97 18.26
CA GLY A 109 0.10 -1.13 19.70
C GLY A 109 -1.39 -1.14 20.03
N SER A 110 -2.20 -0.32 19.36
CA SER A 110 -3.65 -0.30 19.52
C SER A 110 -4.30 -1.59 19.01
N ALA A 111 -3.88 -2.09 17.84
CA ALA A 111 -4.37 -3.36 17.30
C ALA A 111 -4.09 -4.53 18.25
N ASN A 112 -2.86 -4.63 18.76
CA ASN A 112 -2.45 -5.68 19.70
C ASN A 112 -3.19 -5.58 21.02
N LYS A 113 -3.25 -4.38 21.62
CA LYS A 113 -3.94 -4.15 22.91
C LYS A 113 -5.42 -4.53 22.86
N ASN A 114 -6.08 -4.20 21.78
CA ASN A 114 -7.52 -4.46 21.62
C ASN A 114 -7.82 -5.83 20.97
N LYS A 115 -6.76 -6.59 20.59
CA LYS A 115 -6.88 -7.86 19.87
C LYS A 115 -7.77 -7.74 18.62
N THR A 116 -7.60 -6.65 17.87
CA THR A 116 -8.43 -6.30 16.72
C THR A 116 -7.63 -6.48 15.44
N PRO A 117 -8.16 -7.18 14.42
CA PRO A 117 -7.50 -7.36 13.15
C PRO A 117 -7.14 -6.03 12.48
N LEU A 118 -5.89 -5.88 12.09
CA LEU A 118 -5.37 -4.79 11.30
C LEU A 118 -4.65 -5.35 10.08
N LEU A 119 -5.10 -4.98 8.90
CA LEU A 119 -4.46 -5.27 7.62
C LEU A 119 -3.93 -3.98 7.02
N ILE A 120 -2.80 -4.05 6.33
CA ILE A 120 -2.24 -2.91 5.60
C ILE A 120 -2.37 -3.17 4.09
N GLY A 121 -2.75 -2.15 3.33
CA GLY A 121 -3.08 -2.22 1.91
C GLY A 121 -1.90 -2.47 0.96
N TYR A 122 -1.00 -3.38 1.30
CA TYR A 122 0.08 -3.82 0.42
C TYR A 122 -0.42 -4.87 -0.56
N HIS A 123 -1.06 -4.42 -1.64
CA HIS A 123 -1.77 -5.27 -2.58
C HIS A 123 -0.89 -6.26 -3.35
N ARG A 124 0.41 -5.94 -3.59
CA ARG A 124 1.31 -6.81 -4.37
C ARG A 124 1.49 -8.21 -3.76
N ARG A 125 1.33 -8.38 -2.44
CA ARG A 125 1.34 -9.70 -1.79
C ARG A 125 0.25 -10.65 -2.32
N HIS A 126 -0.84 -10.08 -2.87
CA HIS A 126 -1.99 -10.82 -3.41
C HIS A 126 -1.90 -11.05 -4.92
N ASN A 127 -0.85 -10.55 -5.57
CA ASN A 127 -0.58 -10.86 -6.96
C ASN A 127 -0.27 -12.36 -7.12
N SER A 128 -0.83 -13.00 -8.14
CA SER A 128 -0.71 -14.46 -8.32
C SER A 128 0.74 -14.91 -8.54
N ILE A 129 1.56 -14.11 -9.22
CA ILE A 129 3.00 -14.40 -9.45
C ILE A 129 3.74 -14.32 -8.11
N VAL A 130 3.56 -13.24 -7.36
CA VAL A 130 4.22 -13.06 -6.05
C VAL A 130 3.82 -14.17 -5.07
N SER A 131 2.54 -14.53 -5.04
CA SER A 131 2.03 -15.63 -4.22
C SER A 131 2.65 -16.97 -4.62
N LYS A 132 2.84 -17.20 -5.93
CA LYS A 132 3.48 -18.43 -6.43
C LYS A 132 4.95 -18.48 -6.07
N VAL A 133 5.68 -17.38 -6.20
CA VAL A 133 7.09 -17.30 -5.78
C VAL A 133 7.21 -17.59 -4.28
N LYS A 134 6.36 -16.98 -3.46
CA LYS A 134 6.33 -17.25 -2.00
C LYS A 134 6.10 -18.73 -1.70
N GLU A 135 5.13 -19.34 -2.37
CA GLU A 135 4.85 -20.78 -2.23
C GLU A 135 6.09 -21.64 -2.53
N LEU A 136 6.81 -21.32 -3.63
CA LEU A 136 8.02 -22.05 -4.02
C LEU A 136 9.16 -21.88 -3.01
N ILE A 137 9.34 -20.68 -2.47
CA ILE A 137 10.31 -20.41 -1.40
C ILE A 137 9.96 -21.22 -0.14
N ASP A 138 8.70 -21.15 0.32
CA ASP A 138 8.26 -21.80 1.54
C ASP A 138 8.33 -23.34 1.47
N LYS A 139 8.18 -23.89 0.26
CA LYS A 139 8.36 -25.33 -0.01
C LYS A 139 9.82 -25.74 -0.23
N GLY A 140 10.77 -24.83 -0.11
CA GLY A 140 12.19 -25.08 -0.35
C GLY A 140 12.56 -25.42 -1.81
N LYS A 141 11.63 -25.19 -2.77
CA LYS A 141 11.86 -25.53 -4.19
C LYS A 141 12.91 -24.66 -4.87
N LEU A 142 13.23 -23.52 -4.28
CA LEU A 142 14.25 -22.58 -4.78
C LEU A 142 15.56 -22.65 -3.98
N GLY A 143 15.67 -23.63 -3.06
CA GLY A 143 16.84 -23.71 -2.17
C GLY A 143 16.97 -22.48 -1.27
N ASN A 144 18.20 -22.20 -0.83
CA ASN A 144 18.50 -21.01 -0.03
C ASN A 144 18.61 -19.80 -0.96
N ILE A 145 17.84 -18.76 -0.68
CA ILE A 145 17.95 -17.50 -1.40
C ILE A 145 19.19 -16.74 -0.90
N VAL A 146 20.16 -16.57 -1.75
CA VAL A 146 21.44 -15.91 -1.40
C VAL A 146 21.45 -14.43 -1.73
N SER A 147 20.77 -14.03 -2.81
CA SER A 147 20.75 -12.62 -3.25
C SER A 147 19.44 -12.25 -3.96
N ALA A 148 19.12 -10.96 -3.94
CA ALA A 148 18.03 -10.37 -4.69
C ALA A 148 18.43 -8.99 -5.22
N ASN A 149 17.82 -8.56 -6.33
CA ASN A 149 17.95 -7.21 -6.86
C ASN A 149 16.56 -6.66 -7.20
N VAL A 150 16.30 -5.41 -6.82
CA VAL A 150 15.04 -4.72 -7.08
C VAL A 150 15.30 -3.42 -7.84
N LEU A 151 14.68 -3.28 -8.99
CA LEU A 151 14.73 -2.07 -9.81
C LEU A 151 13.34 -1.43 -9.85
N CYS A 152 13.22 -0.25 -9.23
CA CYS A 152 11.99 0.54 -9.23
C CYS A 152 12.23 1.83 -10.01
N TRP A 153 12.28 1.72 -11.34
CA TRP A 153 12.47 2.84 -12.24
C TRP A 153 11.14 3.20 -12.89
N LEU A 154 10.58 4.33 -12.48
CA LEU A 154 9.25 4.75 -12.91
C LEU A 154 9.24 6.25 -13.17
N TYR A 155 9.62 6.64 -14.39
CA TYR A 155 9.63 8.02 -14.81
C TYR A 155 8.29 8.70 -14.55
N LYS A 156 8.34 9.88 -13.90
CA LYS A 156 7.17 10.70 -13.63
C LYS A 156 7.22 11.96 -14.47
N HIS A 157 6.17 12.17 -15.27
CA HIS A 157 6.00 13.39 -16.06
C HIS A 157 5.82 14.62 -15.17
N LYS A 158 6.15 15.82 -15.66
CA LYS A 158 6.06 17.09 -14.89
C LYS A 158 4.69 17.33 -14.26
N ASP A 159 3.62 16.92 -14.91
CA ASP A 159 2.25 17.08 -14.42
C ASP A 159 1.96 16.30 -13.14
N TYR A 160 2.69 15.21 -12.90
CA TYR A 160 2.59 14.45 -11.65
C TYR A 160 2.90 15.30 -10.41
N TYR A 161 3.78 16.30 -10.55
CA TYR A 161 4.24 17.13 -9.46
C TYR A 161 3.44 18.42 -9.27
N LYS A 162 2.33 18.62 -10.00
CA LYS A 162 1.36 19.70 -9.75
C LYS A 162 0.76 19.60 -8.33
N GLU A 163 0.66 18.38 -7.81
CA GLU A 163 0.24 18.10 -6.44
C GLU A 163 1.39 18.39 -5.45
N LYS A 164 1.33 19.50 -4.74
CA LYS A 164 2.41 20.01 -3.87
C LYS A 164 2.91 19.00 -2.82
N TRP A 165 2.03 18.14 -2.31
CA TRP A 165 2.43 17.13 -1.33
C TRP A 165 3.48 16.14 -1.87
N ARG A 166 3.49 15.88 -3.17
CA ARG A 166 4.43 14.95 -3.83
C ARG A 166 5.88 15.45 -3.88
N ILE A 167 6.07 16.75 -3.75
CA ILE A 167 7.39 17.40 -3.73
C ILE A 167 7.82 17.84 -2.32
N SER A 168 6.99 17.53 -1.33
CA SER A 168 7.20 17.87 0.07
C SER A 168 7.57 16.63 0.88
N LYS A 169 8.10 16.82 2.09
CA LYS A 169 8.51 15.74 2.99
C LYS A 169 7.41 14.65 3.11
N GLY A 170 7.80 13.40 2.88
CA GLY A 170 6.90 12.24 2.84
C GLY A 170 6.27 11.95 1.48
N GLY A 171 6.53 12.77 0.46
CA GLY A 171 5.98 12.64 -0.90
C GLY A 171 6.96 12.10 -1.94
N GLY A 172 8.19 11.76 -1.60
CA GLY A 172 9.19 11.22 -2.53
C GLY A 172 8.89 9.79 -3.00
N PRO A 173 9.56 9.33 -4.06
CA PRO A 173 9.34 8.01 -4.62
C PRO A 173 9.66 6.85 -3.67
N LEU A 174 10.47 7.04 -2.61
CA LEU A 174 10.66 6.06 -1.54
C LEU A 174 9.32 5.73 -0.86
N GLY A 175 8.62 6.75 -0.37
CA GLY A 175 7.36 6.56 0.36
C GLY A 175 6.16 6.23 -0.54
N ILE A 176 6.17 6.70 -1.79
CA ILE A 176 5.03 6.49 -2.71
C ILE A 176 5.15 5.18 -3.47
N ASN A 177 6.33 4.85 -4.01
CA ASN A 177 6.55 3.74 -4.91
C ASN A 177 7.32 2.59 -4.25
N LEU A 178 8.56 2.81 -3.79
CA LEU A 178 9.45 1.75 -3.30
C LEU A 178 8.91 1.02 -2.06
N VAL A 179 8.05 1.66 -1.29
CA VAL A 179 7.39 1.02 -0.14
C VAL A 179 6.67 -0.28 -0.50
N HIS A 180 6.16 -0.39 -1.73
CA HIS A 180 5.56 -1.63 -2.24
C HIS A 180 6.58 -2.72 -2.51
N ASP A 181 7.75 -2.36 -3.05
CA ASP A 181 8.83 -3.29 -3.34
C ASP A 181 9.52 -3.75 -2.06
N ILE A 182 9.70 -2.83 -1.08
CA ILE A 182 10.22 -3.18 0.24
C ILE A 182 9.28 -4.16 0.95
N ASP A 183 7.97 -3.92 0.91
CA ASP A 183 7.00 -4.84 1.50
C ASP A 183 7.04 -6.21 0.81
N MET A 184 7.09 -6.23 -0.52
CA MET A 184 7.16 -7.46 -1.30
C MET A 184 8.41 -8.27 -0.98
N ILE A 185 9.59 -7.63 -0.94
CA ILE A 185 10.83 -8.35 -0.66
C ILE A 185 10.89 -8.86 0.79
N CYS A 186 10.33 -8.09 1.74
CA CYS A 186 10.17 -8.57 3.12
C CYS A 186 9.20 -9.76 3.21
N TYR A 187 8.14 -9.75 2.43
CA TYR A 187 7.20 -10.87 2.36
C TYR A 187 7.86 -12.14 1.82
N LEU A 188 8.74 -12.00 0.82
CA LEU A 188 9.43 -13.13 0.19
C LEU A 188 10.60 -13.64 1.04
N LEU A 189 11.46 -12.75 1.55
CA LEU A 189 12.75 -13.09 2.17
C LEU A 189 12.78 -12.95 3.70
N GLY A 190 11.71 -12.42 4.30
CA GLY A 190 11.62 -12.24 5.75
C GLY A 190 12.10 -10.88 6.24
N SER A 191 12.55 -10.80 7.49
CA SER A 191 12.91 -9.54 8.14
C SER A 191 14.30 -9.05 7.78
N ILE A 192 14.41 -7.73 7.61
CA ILE A 192 15.67 -7.02 7.35
C ILE A 192 16.45 -6.89 8.67
N LYS A 193 17.75 -7.20 8.62
CA LYS A 193 18.70 -7.05 9.73
C LYS A 193 19.46 -5.73 9.65
N TYR A 194 19.96 -5.37 8.46
CA TYR A 194 20.70 -4.13 8.21
C TYR A 194 20.21 -3.44 6.96
N VAL A 195 20.28 -2.12 6.98
CA VAL A 195 20.00 -1.25 5.84
C VAL A 195 21.06 -0.16 5.74
N GLN A 196 21.55 0.07 4.52
CA GLN A 196 22.35 1.23 4.17
C GLN A 196 21.76 1.86 2.90
N ALA A 197 21.59 3.18 2.89
CA ALA A 197 20.96 3.87 1.78
C ALA A 197 21.65 5.20 1.47
N PHE A 198 21.69 5.53 0.18
CA PHE A 198 22.06 6.83 -0.34
C PHE A 198 20.90 7.37 -1.15
N THR A 199 20.63 8.67 -1.01
CA THR A 199 19.58 9.35 -1.75
C THR A 199 20.11 10.62 -2.39
N THR A 200 19.48 11.04 -3.47
CA THR A 200 19.75 12.33 -4.11
C THR A 200 18.46 12.94 -4.65
N ASN A 201 18.45 14.25 -4.78
CA ASN A 201 17.40 15.03 -5.41
C ASN A 201 17.94 15.95 -6.51
N LYS A 202 19.15 15.66 -6.99
CA LYS A 202 19.89 16.56 -7.90
C LYS A 202 19.20 16.77 -9.24
N THR A 203 18.42 15.80 -9.72
CA THR A 203 17.76 15.90 -11.02
C THR A 203 16.52 16.76 -10.95
N ARG A 204 15.66 16.56 -9.96
CA ARG A 204 14.40 17.29 -9.82
C ARG A 204 14.50 18.52 -8.93
N LYS A 205 15.47 18.57 -8.02
CA LYS A 205 15.71 19.64 -7.06
C LYS A 205 14.53 19.95 -6.12
N PHE A 206 13.70 18.92 -5.85
CA PHE A 206 12.62 19.01 -4.87
C PHE A 206 13.13 18.82 -3.44
N ALA A 207 12.26 19.06 -2.44
CA ALA A 207 12.59 18.84 -1.03
C ALA A 207 12.67 17.34 -0.65
N VAL A 208 12.35 16.45 -1.59
CA VAL A 208 12.39 14.99 -1.45
C VAL A 208 13.37 14.39 -2.45
N GLU A 209 13.77 13.15 -2.22
CA GLU A 209 14.60 12.40 -3.13
C GLU A 209 13.91 12.15 -4.49
N ASP A 210 14.71 12.03 -5.55
CA ASP A 210 14.29 11.56 -6.87
C ASP A 210 14.95 10.23 -7.25
N THR A 211 16.03 9.88 -6.54
CA THR A 211 16.81 8.67 -6.79
C THR A 211 17.35 8.13 -5.47
N ALA A 212 17.36 6.81 -5.31
CA ALA A 212 17.93 6.13 -4.15
C ALA A 212 18.61 4.83 -4.53
N THR A 213 19.68 4.49 -3.82
CA THR A 213 20.33 3.17 -3.82
C THR A 213 20.34 2.64 -2.40
N ILE A 214 19.91 1.38 -2.23
CA ILE A 214 19.74 0.77 -0.92
C ILE A 214 20.37 -0.62 -0.94
N SER A 215 21.14 -0.95 0.10
CA SER A 215 21.64 -2.29 0.37
C SER A 215 20.99 -2.84 1.63
N LEU A 216 20.54 -4.08 1.58
CA LEU A 216 19.87 -4.78 2.68
C LEU A 216 20.58 -6.09 3.00
N ILE A 217 20.61 -6.44 4.30
CA ILE A 217 20.95 -7.78 4.77
C ILE A 217 19.74 -8.31 5.52
N PHE A 218 19.26 -9.49 5.11
CA PHE A 218 18.15 -10.18 5.78
C PHE A 218 18.63 -11.04 6.94
N ASN A 219 17.74 -11.37 7.88
CA ASN A 219 18.06 -12.29 8.97
C ASN A 219 18.43 -13.70 8.47
N SER A 220 17.95 -14.10 7.30
CA SER A 220 18.34 -15.33 6.61
C SER A 220 19.79 -15.33 6.10
N GLY A 221 20.47 -14.18 6.08
CA GLY A 221 21.78 -13.99 5.45
C GLY A 221 21.71 -13.54 3.99
N ALA A 222 20.53 -13.55 3.36
CA ALA A 222 20.37 -13.07 2.00
C ALA A 222 20.73 -11.58 1.87
N LEU A 223 21.41 -11.23 0.78
CA LEU A 223 21.75 -9.86 0.43
C LEU A 223 20.75 -9.32 -0.59
N CYS A 224 20.42 -8.03 -0.51
CA CYS A 224 19.54 -7.42 -1.50
C CYS A 224 20.01 -6.00 -1.83
N THR A 225 19.94 -5.65 -3.10
CA THR A 225 20.12 -4.26 -3.55
C THR A 225 18.83 -3.76 -4.16
N LEU A 226 18.48 -2.50 -3.85
CA LEU A 226 17.35 -1.81 -4.48
C LEU A 226 17.87 -0.52 -5.13
N ASN A 227 17.40 -0.27 -6.33
CA ASN A 227 17.65 0.98 -7.03
C ASN A 227 16.32 1.60 -7.43
N LEU A 228 16.11 2.83 -7.01
CA LEU A 228 14.89 3.60 -7.23
C LEU A 228 15.19 4.86 -8.01
N SER A 229 14.38 5.18 -9.02
CA SER A 229 14.36 6.53 -9.58
C SER A 229 13.02 6.84 -10.24
N ASP A 230 12.55 8.07 -10.06
CA ASP A 230 11.41 8.62 -10.79
C ASP A 230 11.83 9.50 -11.99
N THR A 231 13.14 9.51 -12.29
CA THR A 231 13.75 10.25 -13.41
C THR A 231 14.26 9.35 -14.51
N ILE A 232 14.31 8.04 -14.27
CA ILE A 232 14.78 7.04 -15.25
C ILE A 232 13.60 6.48 -16.01
N VAL A 233 13.72 6.45 -17.35
CA VAL A 233 12.77 5.76 -18.23
C VAL A 233 13.21 4.29 -18.33
N ALA A 234 12.27 3.38 -18.07
CA ALA A 234 12.47 1.95 -18.26
C ALA A 234 11.30 1.37 -19.07
N PRO A 235 11.55 0.41 -19.97
CA PRO A 235 10.50 -0.22 -20.77
C PRO A 235 9.63 -1.19 -19.98
N TRP A 236 9.98 -1.47 -18.73
CA TRP A 236 9.31 -2.41 -17.84
C TRP A 236 9.19 -1.80 -16.44
N SER A 237 8.08 -2.13 -15.78
CA SER A 237 7.83 -1.87 -14.37
C SER A 237 6.70 -2.77 -13.89
N TYR A 238 6.52 -2.88 -12.58
CA TYR A 238 5.37 -3.60 -12.03
C TYR A 238 4.05 -3.06 -12.61
N GLU A 239 3.87 -1.76 -12.61
CA GLU A 239 2.65 -1.09 -13.06
C GLU A 239 2.33 -1.37 -14.53
N LEU A 240 3.37 -1.41 -15.39
CA LEU A 240 3.20 -1.66 -16.83
C LEU A 240 2.89 -3.14 -17.14
N THR A 241 3.33 -4.07 -16.30
CA THR A 241 3.20 -5.51 -16.55
C THR A 241 2.04 -6.14 -15.80
N ALA A 242 1.78 -5.74 -14.55
CA ALA A 242 0.73 -6.33 -13.73
C ALA A 242 -0.69 -5.93 -14.18
N GLY A 243 -0.84 -4.78 -14.85
CA GLY A 243 -2.16 -4.28 -15.28
C GLY A 243 -3.11 -3.97 -14.11
N GLU A 244 -2.60 -3.86 -12.90
CA GLU A 244 -3.41 -3.63 -11.69
C GLU A 244 -3.79 -2.16 -11.50
N ASN A 245 -3.02 -1.24 -12.09
CA ASN A 245 -3.26 0.20 -12.00
C ASN A 245 -3.71 0.76 -13.35
N PRO A 246 -4.99 1.14 -13.51
CA PRO A 246 -5.53 1.62 -14.79
C PRO A 246 -4.94 2.97 -15.26
N ALA A 247 -4.14 3.64 -14.43
CA ALA A 247 -3.43 4.86 -14.82
C ALA A 247 -2.18 4.58 -15.67
N TYR A 248 -1.78 3.32 -15.81
CA TYR A 248 -0.64 2.91 -16.64
C TYR A 248 -1.09 1.98 -17.76
N PRO A 249 -0.52 2.10 -18.97
CA PRO A 249 -0.76 1.15 -20.05
C PRO A 249 -0.19 -0.22 -19.69
N ILE A 250 -0.83 -1.27 -20.17
CA ILE A 250 -0.30 -2.63 -20.04
C ILE A 250 0.70 -2.86 -21.18
N THR A 251 1.85 -3.45 -20.87
CA THR A 251 2.85 -3.87 -21.84
C THR A 251 3.06 -5.38 -21.75
N ASN A 252 3.54 -5.99 -22.87
CA ASN A 252 3.93 -7.40 -22.89
C ASN A 252 5.37 -7.64 -22.39
N GLN A 253 6.04 -6.59 -21.90
CA GLN A 253 7.39 -6.70 -21.34
C GLN A 253 7.33 -7.33 -19.95
N SER A 254 8.23 -8.29 -19.68
CA SER A 254 8.31 -8.90 -18.35
C SER A 254 8.84 -7.90 -17.33
N ALA A 255 8.09 -7.64 -16.26
CA ALA A 255 8.55 -6.86 -15.11
C ALA A 255 9.32 -7.70 -14.09
N TYR A 256 9.20 -9.02 -14.18
CA TYR A 256 9.85 -9.94 -13.27
C TYR A 256 10.93 -10.71 -14.04
N MET A 257 12.18 -10.35 -13.78
CA MET A 257 13.34 -11.15 -14.17
C MET A 257 13.88 -11.82 -12.90
N LEU A 258 13.37 -13.02 -12.61
CA LEU A 258 13.92 -13.88 -11.57
C LEU A 258 15.03 -14.72 -12.19
N SER A 259 16.27 -14.36 -11.90
CA SER A 259 17.41 -15.22 -12.16
C SER A 259 17.71 -16.00 -10.88
N LEU A 260 17.54 -17.31 -10.94
CA LEU A 260 17.87 -18.23 -9.87
C LEU A 260 19.13 -18.97 -10.27
N ILE A 261 20.22 -18.71 -9.57
CA ILE A 261 21.41 -19.57 -9.65
C ILE A 261 21.19 -20.69 -8.64
N HIS A 262 20.90 -21.87 -9.14
CA HIS A 262 20.92 -23.07 -8.31
C HIS A 262 22.39 -23.50 -8.12
N ILE A 263 22.83 -23.46 -6.89
CA ILE A 263 24.08 -24.11 -6.48
C ILE A 263 23.73 -25.46 -5.85
#